data_56d94b554dc2ab72359d5085da5a58e2
#
_entry.id   56d94b554dc2ab72359d5085da5a58e2
#
_cell.length_a   1.000
_cell.length_b   1.000
_cell.length_c   1.000
_cell.angle_alpha   90.00
_cell.angle_beta   90.00
_cell.angle_gamma   90.00
#
_symmetry.space_group_name_H-M   'P 1'
#
loop_
_entity.id
_entity.type
_entity.pdbx_description
1 polymer ?
#
loop_
_entity_poly.entity_id
_entity_poly.type
_entity_poly.pdbx_seq_one_letter_code
_entity_poly.pdbx_strand_id
1 'polypeptide(L)'
;MGDKIIEWDANTKEEVWSWNVFDHFDMSDYDQLGGIWFEAYNTNRFDWTHANAIWFDEDDSALYLSSRHLNRITKISYPSGEVIWNLGHEMGSGDIDCGQDIGFSFQHSIQKLDNGNILTFDNGNLSREFLNQDINAIDAVSYTHLRAHETSLH
;
A
#
# COMPACT_ATOMS: atom_id res chain seq x y z
N MET A 1 15.00 2.82 -0.25
CA MET A 1 14.75 2.18 1.07
C MET A 1 13.48 1.39 0.93
N GLY A 2 13.41 0.20 1.54
CA GLY A 2 12.20 -0.59 1.66
C GLY A 2 11.86 -0.76 3.14
N ASP A 3 10.64 -1.20 3.40
CA ASP A 3 10.11 -1.30 4.76
C ASP A 3 10.22 -2.72 5.29
N LYS A 4 10.27 -2.84 6.62
CA LYS A 4 10.24 -4.11 7.35
C LYS A 4 9.18 -4.01 8.44
N ILE A 5 8.28 -4.99 8.49
CA ILE A 5 7.37 -5.17 9.62
C ILE A 5 8.12 -5.98 10.67
N ILE A 6 8.00 -5.59 11.93
CA ILE A 6 8.67 -6.28 13.04
C ILE A 6 7.67 -6.47 14.17
N GLU A 7 7.60 -7.70 14.68
CA GLU A 7 6.91 -8.02 15.92
C GLU A 7 7.92 -8.17 17.05
N TRP A 8 7.66 -7.49 18.15
CA TRP A 8 8.50 -7.53 19.33
C TRP A 8 7.77 -8.20 20.49
N ASP A 9 8.46 -9.10 21.18
CA ASP A 9 7.96 -9.56 22.48
C ASP A 9 7.91 -8.39 23.47
N ALA A 10 6.75 -8.18 24.08
CA ALA A 10 6.53 -7.03 24.95
C ALA A 10 7.37 -7.05 26.23
N ASN A 11 7.81 -8.23 26.68
CA ASN A 11 8.58 -8.43 27.93
C ASN A 11 10.08 -8.44 27.66
N THR A 12 10.53 -9.28 26.70
CA THR A 12 11.96 -9.49 26.42
C THR A 12 12.54 -8.42 25.53
N LYS A 13 11.69 -7.72 24.73
CA LYS A 13 12.08 -6.76 23.70
C LYS A 13 12.90 -7.39 22.57
N GLU A 14 12.74 -8.68 22.36
CA GLU A 14 13.36 -9.41 21.27
C GLU A 14 12.44 -9.43 20.04
N GLU A 15 13.02 -9.41 18.86
CA GLU A 15 12.29 -9.62 17.59
C GLU A 15 11.84 -11.08 17.54
N VAL A 16 10.53 -11.33 17.48
CA VAL A 16 9.95 -12.68 17.43
C VAL A 16 9.42 -13.04 16.05
N TRP A 17 9.10 -12.05 15.25
CA TRP A 17 8.71 -12.22 13.85
C TRP A 17 9.05 -10.98 13.04
N SER A 18 9.30 -11.17 11.75
CA SER A 18 9.44 -10.03 10.85
C SER A 18 9.13 -10.39 9.39
N TRP A 19 8.78 -9.38 8.63
CA TRP A 19 8.49 -9.47 7.21
C TRP A 19 9.15 -8.30 6.48
N ASN A 20 9.87 -8.58 5.40
CA ASN A 20 10.67 -7.59 4.69
C ASN A 20 10.15 -7.48 3.25
N VAL A 21 9.83 -6.27 2.79
CA VAL A 21 9.32 -6.03 1.42
C VAL A 21 10.27 -6.54 0.33
N PHE A 22 11.59 -6.54 0.56
CA PHE A 22 12.57 -7.02 -0.42
C PHE A 22 12.51 -8.53 -0.67
N ASP A 23 11.90 -9.30 0.23
CA ASP A 23 11.77 -10.75 0.09
C ASP A 23 10.48 -11.13 -0.66
N HIS A 24 9.55 -10.19 -0.83
CA HIS A 24 8.20 -10.48 -1.30
C HIS A 24 7.74 -9.62 -2.48
N PHE A 25 8.28 -8.41 -2.67
CA PHE A 25 7.89 -7.53 -3.76
C PHE A 25 8.96 -7.49 -4.85
N ASP A 26 8.51 -7.42 -6.09
CA ASP A 26 9.41 -7.25 -7.23
C ASP A 26 9.88 -5.79 -7.33
N MET A 27 11.17 -5.59 -7.50
CA MET A 27 11.76 -4.25 -7.64
C MET A 27 11.35 -3.56 -8.95
N SER A 28 10.73 -4.25 -9.89
CA SER A 28 10.09 -3.63 -11.05
C SER A 28 8.79 -2.90 -10.70
N ASP A 29 8.21 -3.19 -9.52
CA ASP A 29 7.07 -2.49 -8.99
C ASP A 29 7.53 -1.16 -8.37
N TYR A 30 7.12 -0.08 -8.96
CA TYR A 30 7.42 1.28 -8.50
C TYR A 30 6.31 2.24 -8.90
N ASP A 31 6.29 3.40 -8.28
CA ASP A 31 5.32 4.45 -8.60
C ASP A 31 5.44 4.87 -10.08
N GLN A 32 4.44 4.50 -10.86
CA GLN A 32 4.35 4.84 -12.28
C GLN A 32 3.74 6.23 -12.53
N LEU A 33 3.26 6.89 -11.48
CA LEU A 33 2.66 8.22 -11.57
C LEU A 33 3.68 9.36 -11.52
N GLY A 34 4.95 9.03 -11.27
CA GLY A 34 6.12 9.84 -11.62
C GLY A 34 6.62 10.84 -10.59
N GLY A 35 5.95 11.00 -9.46
CA GLY A 35 6.34 12.02 -8.47
C GLY A 35 7.62 11.69 -7.68
N ILE A 36 7.80 10.43 -7.32
CA ILE A 36 8.82 9.98 -6.38
C ILE A 36 10.18 9.82 -7.04
N TRP A 37 10.22 9.38 -8.29
CA TRP A 37 11.47 9.19 -9.04
C TRP A 37 12.27 10.47 -9.22
N PHE A 38 11.59 11.58 -9.45
CA PHE A 38 12.25 12.88 -9.58
C PHE A 38 12.96 13.28 -8.29
N GLU A 39 12.32 13.08 -7.15
CA GLU A 39 12.89 13.35 -5.84
C GLU A 39 14.06 12.41 -5.53
N ALA A 40 13.92 11.13 -5.82
CA ALA A 40 14.98 10.13 -5.67
C ALA A 40 16.23 10.47 -6.48
N TYR A 41 16.05 10.89 -7.72
CA TYR A 41 17.14 11.30 -8.61
C TYR A 41 17.91 12.51 -8.06
N ASN A 42 17.20 13.50 -7.53
CA ASN A 42 17.82 14.72 -7.01
C ASN A 42 18.49 14.53 -5.65
N THR A 43 17.99 13.60 -4.82
CA THR A 43 18.45 13.42 -3.44
C THR A 43 19.33 12.20 -3.23
N ASN A 44 19.46 11.33 -4.23
CA ASN A 44 20.06 10.00 -4.11
C ASN A 44 19.40 9.12 -3.02
N ARG A 45 18.13 9.36 -2.74
CA ARG A 45 17.35 8.61 -1.76
C ARG A 45 16.07 8.14 -2.42
N PHE A 46 15.94 6.84 -2.56
CA PHE A 46 14.74 6.23 -3.07
C PHE A 46 13.97 5.58 -1.91
N ASP A 47 12.83 6.15 -1.60
CA ASP A 47 11.88 5.62 -0.65
C ASP A 47 10.86 4.79 -1.44
N TRP A 48 11.17 3.51 -1.62
CA TRP A 48 10.50 2.66 -2.60
C TRP A 48 9.04 2.37 -2.25
N THR A 49 8.79 1.82 -1.07
CA THR A 49 7.46 1.34 -0.69
C THR A 49 6.69 2.32 0.18
N HIS A 50 7.37 3.01 1.08
CA HIS A 50 6.79 3.95 2.03
C HIS A 50 5.56 3.38 2.72
N ALA A 51 5.73 2.23 3.39
CA ALA A 51 4.68 1.62 4.19
C ALA A 51 4.30 2.56 5.35
N ASN A 52 3.02 2.91 5.44
CA ASN A 52 2.55 3.95 6.35
C ASN A 52 1.43 3.50 7.30
N ALA A 53 0.89 2.31 7.09
CA ALA A 53 -0.09 1.73 7.99
C ALA A 53 -0.07 0.20 7.93
N ILE A 54 -0.37 -0.39 9.08
CA ILE A 54 -0.53 -1.82 9.25
C ILE A 54 -1.77 -2.10 10.10
N TRP A 55 -2.53 -3.11 9.74
CA TRP A 55 -3.65 -3.63 10.50
C TRP A 55 -3.46 -5.13 10.69
N PHE A 56 -3.54 -5.62 11.93
CA PHE A 56 -3.57 -7.04 12.23
C PHE A 56 -4.99 -7.49 12.47
N ASP A 57 -5.42 -8.52 11.76
CA ASP A 57 -6.71 -9.16 11.90
C ASP A 57 -6.54 -10.51 12.59
N GLU A 58 -6.99 -10.58 13.83
CA GLU A 58 -6.89 -11.79 14.66
C GLU A 58 -7.75 -12.94 14.10
N ASP A 59 -8.93 -12.63 13.54
CA ASP A 59 -9.87 -13.64 13.05
C ASP A 59 -9.33 -14.34 11.79
N ASP A 60 -8.69 -13.58 10.92
CA ASP A 60 -8.08 -14.09 9.67
C ASP A 60 -6.64 -14.54 9.85
N SER A 61 -6.01 -14.26 11.01
CA SER A 61 -4.58 -14.39 11.22
C SER A 61 -3.78 -13.78 10.06
N ALA A 62 -4.07 -12.52 9.75
CA ALA A 62 -3.49 -11.82 8.62
C ALA A 62 -3.13 -10.37 8.95
N LEU A 63 -2.11 -9.88 8.26
CA LEU A 63 -1.70 -8.49 8.28
C LEU A 63 -2.16 -7.81 6.98
N TYR A 64 -2.61 -6.58 7.10
CA TYR A 64 -2.90 -5.70 5.97
C TYR A 64 -1.90 -4.56 6.00
N LEU A 65 -1.10 -4.43 4.94
CA LEU A 65 -0.05 -3.43 4.81
C LEU A 65 -0.43 -2.39 3.76
N SER A 66 -0.41 -1.11 4.12
CA SER A 66 -0.57 -0.01 3.18
C SER A 66 0.80 0.48 2.73
N SER A 67 1.14 0.28 1.45
CA SER A 67 2.35 0.78 0.80
C SER A 67 2.01 2.01 -0.04
N ARG A 68 2.29 3.21 0.51
CA ARG A 68 1.89 4.49 -0.07
C ARG A 68 2.43 4.70 -1.49
N HIS A 69 3.73 4.47 -1.69
CA HIS A 69 4.38 4.74 -2.96
C HIS A 69 4.09 3.69 -4.04
N LEU A 70 3.58 2.53 -3.65
CA LEU A 70 3.10 1.51 -4.60
C LEU A 70 1.60 1.62 -4.86
N ASN A 71 0.89 2.56 -4.22
CA ASN A 71 -0.57 2.64 -4.31
C ASN A 71 -1.22 1.28 -4.08
N ARG A 72 -0.74 0.55 -3.06
CA ARG A 72 -1.02 -0.86 -2.85
C ARG A 72 -1.39 -1.15 -1.41
N ILE A 73 -2.40 -2.00 -1.23
CA ILE A 73 -2.69 -2.68 0.02
C ILE A 73 -2.39 -4.16 -0.17
N THR A 74 -1.57 -4.72 0.72
CA THR A 74 -1.16 -6.12 0.66
C THR A 74 -1.73 -6.86 1.85
N LYS A 75 -2.39 -8.01 1.61
CA LYS A 75 -2.77 -8.96 2.66
C LYS A 75 -1.70 -10.03 2.78
N ILE A 76 -1.20 -10.22 4.02
CA ILE A 76 -0.09 -11.11 4.34
C ILE A 76 -0.57 -12.11 5.37
N SER A 77 -0.39 -13.39 5.11
CA SER A 77 -0.69 -14.47 6.06
C SER A 77 0.26 -14.39 7.26
N TYR A 78 -0.27 -14.53 8.46
CA TYR A 78 0.53 -14.58 9.68
C TYR A 78 0.39 -15.95 10.35
N PRO A 79 1.49 -16.57 10.83
CA PRO A 79 2.88 -16.06 10.80
C PRO A 79 3.70 -16.47 9.57
N SER A 80 3.09 -17.08 8.52
CA SER A 80 3.86 -17.62 7.39
C SER A 80 4.58 -16.53 6.58
N GLY A 81 4.02 -15.33 6.52
CA GLY A 81 4.56 -14.22 5.73
C GLY A 81 4.21 -14.27 4.25
N GLU A 82 3.42 -15.26 3.81
CA GLU A 82 2.99 -15.37 2.42
C GLU A 82 2.06 -14.22 2.04
N VAL A 83 2.29 -13.60 0.88
CA VAL A 83 1.37 -12.63 0.31
C VAL A 83 0.14 -13.35 -0.21
N ILE A 84 -1.04 -13.04 0.35
CA ILE A 84 -2.30 -13.66 -0.04
C ILE A 84 -2.88 -12.95 -1.28
N TRP A 85 -2.86 -11.60 -1.27
CA TRP A 85 -3.26 -10.78 -2.40
C TRP A 85 -2.76 -9.34 -2.27
N ASN A 86 -2.74 -8.67 -3.40
CA ASN A 86 -2.50 -7.23 -3.53
C ASN A 86 -3.73 -6.53 -4.11
N LEU A 87 -4.00 -5.34 -3.64
CA LEU A 87 -5.09 -4.48 -4.05
C LEU A 87 -4.54 -3.09 -4.39
N GLY A 88 -4.82 -2.56 -5.59
CA GLY A 88 -4.36 -1.25 -6.01
C GLY A 88 -4.13 -1.12 -7.50
N HIS A 89 -3.12 -0.36 -7.91
CA HIS A 89 -2.73 -0.23 -9.32
C HIS A 89 -1.98 -1.47 -9.81
N GLU A 90 -2.19 -1.79 -11.08
CA GLU A 90 -1.36 -2.77 -11.78
C GLU A 90 0.09 -2.29 -11.83
N MET A 91 1.00 -3.16 -11.44
CA MET A 91 2.44 -2.90 -11.39
C MET A 91 3.19 -3.69 -12.46
N GLY A 92 4.49 -3.43 -12.60
CA GLY A 92 5.34 -4.10 -13.58
C GLY A 92 5.40 -5.62 -13.43
N SER A 93 5.26 -6.13 -12.22
CA SER A 93 5.16 -7.57 -11.95
C SER A 93 3.81 -8.17 -12.36
N GLY A 94 2.78 -7.35 -12.60
CA GLY A 94 1.42 -7.79 -12.87
C GLY A 94 0.69 -8.37 -11.65
N ASP A 95 1.22 -8.14 -10.46
CA ASP A 95 0.77 -8.78 -9.21
C ASP A 95 -0.40 -8.00 -8.58
N ILE A 96 -1.57 -8.02 -9.23
CA ILE A 96 -2.84 -7.54 -8.67
C ILE A 96 -3.85 -8.67 -8.68
N ASP A 97 -4.11 -9.23 -7.51
CA ASP A 97 -5.03 -10.35 -7.34
C ASP A 97 -6.50 -9.94 -7.34
N CYS A 98 -6.80 -8.67 -7.19
CA CYS A 98 -8.18 -8.16 -7.16
C CYS A 98 -8.79 -7.92 -8.54
N GLY A 99 -8.05 -8.18 -9.61
CA GLY A 99 -8.54 -8.21 -10.99
C GLY A 99 -8.90 -6.85 -11.59
N GLN A 100 -8.79 -5.75 -10.86
CA GLN A 100 -9.04 -4.41 -11.37
C GLN A 100 -8.33 -3.32 -10.56
N ASP A 101 -7.97 -2.26 -11.26
CA ASP A 101 -7.49 -1.02 -10.65
C ASP A 101 -8.66 -0.32 -9.95
N ILE A 102 -8.54 -0.14 -8.64
CA ILE A 102 -9.57 0.53 -7.83
C ILE A 102 -9.32 2.03 -7.64
N GLY A 103 -8.25 2.55 -8.25
CA GLY A 103 -8.02 3.97 -8.47
C GLY A 103 -7.65 4.81 -7.25
N PHE A 104 -7.33 4.23 -6.10
CA PHE A 104 -6.76 5.00 -5.00
C PHE A 104 -5.27 5.29 -5.22
N SER A 105 -4.76 6.37 -4.66
CA SER A 105 -3.34 6.69 -4.73
C SER A 105 -2.83 7.39 -3.48
N PHE A 106 -1.60 7.06 -3.11
CA PHE A 106 -0.90 7.64 -1.95
C PHE A 106 -1.71 7.52 -0.66
N GLN A 107 -2.48 6.43 -0.54
CA GLN A 107 -3.36 6.17 0.58
C GLN A 107 -2.62 6.11 1.91
N HIS A 108 -3.34 6.40 2.99
CA HIS A 108 -2.91 6.27 4.38
C HIS A 108 -3.96 5.56 5.19
N SER A 109 -3.56 5.02 6.32
CA SER A 109 -4.43 4.25 7.20
C SER A 109 -5.00 3.01 6.53
N ILE A 110 -5.34 2.03 7.32
CA ILE A 110 -6.02 0.83 6.88
C ILE A 110 -6.76 0.22 8.05
N GLN A 111 -7.96 -0.26 7.79
CA GLN A 111 -8.77 -1.00 8.75
C GLN A 111 -9.65 -2.01 8.02
N LYS A 112 -9.67 -3.25 8.47
CA LYS A 112 -10.74 -4.17 8.08
C LYS A 112 -11.94 -3.94 8.98
N LEU A 113 -13.10 -3.80 8.38
CA LEU A 113 -14.37 -3.64 9.07
C LEU A 113 -15.00 -5.01 9.35
N ASP A 114 -15.95 -5.08 10.31
CA ASP A 114 -16.63 -6.34 10.69
C ASP A 114 -17.38 -7.02 9.54
N ASN A 115 -17.78 -6.25 8.54
CA ASN A 115 -18.44 -6.78 7.33
C ASN A 115 -17.45 -7.29 6.26
N GLY A 116 -16.15 -7.27 6.55
CA GLY A 116 -15.09 -7.69 5.64
C GLY A 116 -14.56 -6.61 4.69
N ASN A 117 -15.16 -5.43 4.68
CA ASN A 117 -14.71 -4.31 3.86
C ASN A 117 -13.40 -3.73 4.39
N ILE A 118 -12.60 -3.16 3.49
CA ILE A 118 -11.39 -2.44 3.84
C ILE A 118 -11.66 -0.94 3.75
N LEU A 119 -11.38 -0.24 4.84
CA LEU A 119 -11.43 1.20 4.93
C LEU A 119 -10.00 1.74 4.83
N THR A 120 -9.78 2.66 3.91
CA THR A 120 -8.52 3.39 3.77
C THR A 120 -8.78 4.86 3.49
N PHE A 121 -7.81 5.69 3.84
CA PHE A 121 -7.83 7.10 3.51
C PHE A 121 -7.07 7.31 2.19
N ASP A 122 -7.78 7.67 1.14
CA ASP A 122 -7.20 7.93 -0.19
C ASP A 122 -6.80 9.41 -0.29
N ASN A 123 -5.50 9.68 -0.42
CA ASN A 123 -5.02 11.05 -0.63
C ASN A 123 -5.31 11.56 -2.04
N GLY A 124 -5.49 10.68 -3.01
CA GLY A 124 -5.75 11.04 -4.40
C GLY A 124 -4.61 11.78 -5.10
N ASN A 125 -3.44 11.86 -4.48
CA ASN A 125 -2.28 12.52 -5.07
C ASN A 125 -1.80 11.72 -6.27
N LEU A 126 -1.57 12.39 -7.39
CA LEU A 126 -1.10 11.77 -8.63
C LEU A 126 -2.03 10.64 -9.13
N SER A 127 -3.31 10.68 -8.80
CA SER A 127 -4.27 9.71 -9.35
C SER A 127 -4.36 9.84 -10.87
N ARG A 128 -4.75 8.75 -11.55
CA ARG A 128 -4.99 8.80 -13.01
C ARG A 128 -6.04 9.85 -13.37
N GLU A 129 -7.06 10.01 -12.54
CA GLU A 129 -8.09 11.03 -12.70
C GLU A 129 -7.50 12.44 -12.64
N PHE A 130 -6.57 12.68 -11.71
CA PHE A 130 -5.87 13.95 -11.58
C PHE A 130 -4.91 14.21 -12.74
N LEU A 131 -4.16 13.21 -13.19
CA LEU A 131 -3.20 13.32 -14.29
C LEU A 131 -3.88 13.48 -15.65
N ASN A 132 -5.09 12.97 -15.82
CA ASN A 132 -5.87 13.09 -17.06
C ASN A 132 -6.65 14.41 -17.16
N GLN A 133 -6.70 15.21 -16.11
CA GLN A 133 -7.23 16.56 -16.18
C GLN A 133 -6.18 17.48 -16.82
N ASP A 134 -6.59 18.28 -17.80
CA ASP A 134 -5.74 19.35 -18.39
C ASP A 134 -5.28 20.29 -17.26
N ILE A 135 -4.07 20.06 -16.74
CA ILE A 135 -3.56 20.73 -15.55
C ILE A 135 -3.05 22.13 -15.92
N ASN A 136 -3.97 23.03 -16.30
CA ASN A 136 -3.70 24.47 -16.28
C ASN A 136 -4.11 25.12 -14.95
N ALA A 137 -4.57 24.36 -13.99
CA ALA A 137 -4.92 24.83 -12.66
C ALA A 137 -4.26 23.94 -11.61
N ILE A 138 -3.01 24.26 -11.26
CA ILE A 138 -2.41 23.76 -10.02
C ILE A 138 -3.04 24.53 -8.85
N ASP A 139 -4.29 24.30 -8.61
CA ASP A 139 -4.83 24.46 -7.27
C ASP A 139 -4.78 23.07 -6.64
N ALA A 140 -3.82 22.88 -5.75
CA ALA A 140 -3.67 21.67 -4.96
C ALA A 140 -4.91 21.49 -4.07
N VAL A 141 -5.98 20.99 -4.64
CA VAL A 141 -7.12 20.51 -3.88
C VAL A 141 -6.77 19.11 -3.43
N SER A 142 -6.38 18.99 -2.19
CA SER A 142 -6.27 17.70 -1.51
C SER A 142 -7.66 17.09 -1.43
N TYR A 143 -8.00 16.19 -2.36
CA TYR A 143 -9.21 15.41 -2.27
C TYR A 143 -9.01 14.30 -1.24
N THR A 144 -9.57 14.52 -0.07
CA THR A 144 -9.68 13.47 0.93
C THR A 144 -10.94 12.67 0.65
N HIS A 145 -10.79 11.51 0.02
CA HIS A 145 -11.90 10.58 -0.15
C HIS A 145 -11.75 9.40 0.79
N LEU A 146 -12.73 9.23 1.65
CA LEU A 146 -12.89 8.00 2.41
C LEU A 146 -13.58 7.00 1.48
N ARG A 147 -12.87 5.97 1.02
CA ARG A 147 -13.45 4.89 0.21
C ARG A 147 -13.53 3.63 1.07
N ALA A 148 -14.74 3.08 1.18
CA ALA A 148 -14.92 1.71 1.65
C ALA A 148 -14.96 0.81 0.40
N HIS A 149 -14.05 -0.14 0.32
CA HIS A 149 -14.03 -1.11 -0.77
C HIS A 149 -14.57 -2.45 -0.29
N GLU A 150 -15.62 -2.91 -0.93
CA GLU A 150 -16.13 -4.27 -0.74
C GLU A 150 -15.23 -5.23 -1.49
N THR A 151 -14.43 -6.00 -0.77
CA THR A 151 -13.74 -7.15 -1.33
C THR A 151 -14.55 -8.39 -1.00
N SER A 152 -15.57 -8.68 -1.81
CA SER A 152 -16.20 -10.01 -1.78
C SER A 152 -15.30 -10.97 -2.53
N LEU A 153 -14.31 -11.52 -1.84
CA LEU A 153 -13.54 -12.66 -2.33
C LEU A 153 -14.39 -13.93 -2.09
N HIS A 154 -14.87 -14.51 -3.16
CA HIS A 154 -15.48 -15.85 -3.16
C HIS A 154 -14.40 -16.90 -3.37
#